data_5aa506b4ac0d8472ea096a23344953da
#
_entry.id   5aa506b4ac0d8472ea096a23344953da
#
_cell.length_a   1.000
_cell.length_b   1.000
_cell.length_c   1.000
_cell.angle_alpha   90.00
_cell.angle_beta   90.00
_cell.angle_gamma   90.00
#
_symmetry.space_group_name_H-M   'P 1'
#
loop_
_entity.id
_entity.type
_entity.pdbx_description
1 polymer ?
#
loop_
_entity_poly.entity_id
_entity_poly.type
_entity_poly.pdbx_seq_one_letter_code
_entity_poly.pdbx_strand_id
1 'polypeptide(L)'
;MNQWVSVDLFAGAGGASTGLRCAGLEHAVCVEWDEDAAKSLKAAGFPAVHGDVRDLSHYEDIERVDLLWASPPCQAFSTAGERKGALDERNGWPWTLDIIDHLQSRGIGPRYVMCENVPGLTYHKADCTGDVEQCPGCYWEGWIIPEFKKRFDWVGHMMLDAADYGVPQHRRRIFLVAGEGPVKWPSPTHGPPNIALQGTMFGSPVKPWKTIRDALGMEKFIGGGRNPTPRENDKRTYRDITNEPSTTVAAVTIGNAGPFVAQPGSEPWRLDKPSPAVTCRDDKGARHQKFDPSKTPMTAADATWRAAGVRRLTWRECAKLQAFPDDYPFEGRTKKSLYRQVGNAVCPPIAEILGRMIIDALEQ
;
A
#
# COMPACT_ATOMS: atom_id res chain seq x y z
N MET A 1 4.60 2.76 31.82
CA MET A 1 5.23 2.62 30.48
C MET A 1 4.92 3.91 29.75
N ASN A 2 5.94 4.57 29.19
CA ASN A 2 5.69 5.74 28.36
C ASN A 2 4.91 5.28 27.12
N GLN A 3 3.71 5.80 26.97
CA GLN A 3 2.86 5.48 25.85
C GLN A 3 3.23 6.43 24.71
N TRP A 4 3.70 5.88 23.58
CA TRP A 4 4.10 6.66 22.41
C TRP A 4 2.85 7.07 21.62
N VAL A 5 2.79 8.34 21.21
CA VAL A 5 1.62 8.92 20.55
C VAL A 5 1.90 9.17 19.07
N SER A 6 0.97 8.76 18.21
CA SER A 6 1.05 8.97 16.77
C SER A 6 -0.12 9.77 16.22
N VAL A 7 0.16 10.46 15.12
CA VAL A 7 -0.83 11.07 14.21
C VAL A 7 -0.71 10.33 12.87
N ASP A 8 -1.84 9.90 12.29
CA ASP A 8 -1.87 9.20 11.00
C ASP A 8 -2.62 10.02 9.95
N LEU A 9 -1.90 10.55 8.98
CA LEU A 9 -2.42 11.35 7.87
C LEU A 9 -2.65 10.46 6.63
N PHE A 10 -3.77 10.68 5.94
CA PHE A 10 -4.19 9.86 4.80
C PHE A 10 -4.32 8.38 5.20
N ALA A 11 -4.93 8.15 6.36
CA ALA A 11 -4.89 6.88 7.08
C ALA A 11 -5.55 5.70 6.34
N GLY A 12 -6.32 5.97 5.28
CA GLY A 12 -7.02 4.95 4.52
C GLY A 12 -7.97 4.15 5.41
N ALA A 13 -8.01 2.86 5.20
CA ALA A 13 -8.78 1.95 6.06
C ALA A 13 -7.98 1.45 7.28
N GLY A 14 -6.88 2.11 7.67
CA GLY A 14 -6.17 1.81 8.90
C GLY A 14 -5.13 0.69 8.82
N GLY A 15 -4.56 0.44 7.66
CA GLY A 15 -3.49 -0.55 7.53
C GLY A 15 -2.23 -0.16 8.31
N ALA A 16 -1.78 1.07 8.16
CA ALA A 16 -0.67 1.62 8.94
C ALA A 16 -1.06 1.74 10.42
N SER A 17 -2.21 2.35 10.72
CA SER A 17 -2.71 2.51 12.09
C SER A 17 -2.76 1.17 12.85
N THR A 18 -3.20 0.08 12.20
CA THR A 18 -3.24 -1.26 12.80
C THR A 18 -1.84 -1.75 13.16
N GLY A 19 -0.87 -1.61 12.26
CA GLY A 19 0.50 -2.03 12.53
C GLY A 19 1.15 -1.19 13.62
N LEU A 20 0.98 0.12 13.61
CA LEU A 20 1.51 1.03 14.64
C LEU A 20 0.93 0.71 16.02
N ARG A 21 -0.37 0.42 16.12
CA ARG A 21 -1.00 -0.04 17.36
C ARG A 21 -0.40 -1.37 17.84
N CYS A 22 -0.14 -2.31 16.94
CA CYS A 22 0.55 -3.57 17.28
C CYS A 22 1.99 -3.34 17.75
N ALA A 23 2.65 -2.31 17.25
CA ALA A 23 3.98 -1.90 17.72
C ALA A 23 3.95 -1.29 19.14
N GLY A 24 2.82 -0.76 19.58
CA GLY A 24 2.66 -0.13 20.90
C GLY A 24 2.47 1.39 20.86
N LEU A 25 2.18 1.96 19.68
CA LEU A 25 1.80 3.38 19.58
C LEU A 25 0.29 3.56 19.77
N GLU A 26 -0.11 4.59 20.45
CA GLU A 26 -1.49 5.08 20.47
C GLU A 26 -1.68 6.19 19.44
N HIS A 27 -2.89 6.27 18.92
CA HIS A 27 -3.22 7.30 17.95
C HIS A 27 -3.98 8.45 18.62
N ALA A 28 -3.44 9.68 18.49
CA ALA A 28 -4.18 10.89 18.87
C ALA A 28 -5.29 11.16 17.85
N VAL A 29 -4.98 11.02 16.55
CA VAL A 29 -5.94 11.19 15.47
C VAL A 29 -5.50 10.40 14.23
N CYS A 30 -6.48 9.87 13.48
CA CYS A 30 -6.30 9.30 12.14
C CYS A 30 -7.22 10.05 11.17
N VAL A 31 -6.65 10.82 10.24
CA VAL A 31 -7.42 11.65 9.31
C VAL A 31 -7.52 10.98 7.95
N GLU A 32 -8.74 10.84 7.44
CA GLU A 32 -9.02 10.20 6.15
C GLU A 32 -10.15 10.91 5.40
N TRP A 33 -9.92 11.19 4.11
CA TRP A 33 -10.87 11.88 3.23
C TRP A 33 -12.00 10.98 2.72
N ASP A 34 -11.72 9.69 2.47
CA ASP A 34 -12.73 8.76 1.97
C ASP A 34 -13.66 8.30 3.08
N GLU A 35 -14.95 8.60 2.92
CA GLU A 35 -15.98 8.31 3.94
C GLU A 35 -16.05 6.83 4.33
N ASP A 36 -15.96 5.92 3.35
CA ASP A 36 -16.03 4.48 3.61
C ASP A 36 -14.77 3.99 4.34
N ALA A 37 -13.59 4.53 3.99
CA ALA A 37 -12.33 4.21 4.67
C ALA A 37 -12.30 4.75 6.10
N ALA A 38 -12.77 5.98 6.33
CA ALA A 38 -12.90 6.56 7.66
C ALA A 38 -13.88 5.76 8.55
N LYS A 39 -14.96 5.21 7.98
CA LYS A 39 -15.86 4.31 8.69
C LYS A 39 -15.17 3.00 9.10
N SER A 40 -14.35 2.42 8.22
CA SER A 40 -13.55 1.23 8.53
C SER A 40 -12.57 1.50 9.67
N LEU A 41 -11.86 2.63 9.64
CA LEU A 41 -11.00 3.09 10.74
C LEU A 41 -11.75 3.18 12.07
N LYS A 42 -12.90 3.87 12.05
CA LYS A 42 -13.72 4.04 13.26
C LYS A 42 -14.24 2.70 13.77
N ALA A 43 -14.70 1.82 12.89
CA ALA A 43 -15.14 0.47 13.24
C ALA A 43 -14.01 -0.38 13.86
N ALA A 44 -12.76 -0.15 13.43
CA ALA A 44 -11.56 -0.78 13.99
C ALA A 44 -11.10 -0.13 15.33
N GLY A 45 -11.85 0.84 15.87
CA GLY A 45 -11.59 1.47 17.15
C GLY A 45 -10.46 2.49 17.14
N PHE A 46 -10.19 3.13 16.00
CA PHE A 46 -9.25 4.24 15.90
C PHE A 46 -9.96 5.60 16.10
N PRO A 47 -9.27 6.64 16.61
CA PRO A 47 -9.78 8.01 16.69
C PRO A 47 -9.83 8.63 15.28
N ALA A 48 -10.76 8.13 14.47
CA ALA A 48 -10.87 8.46 13.06
C ALA A 48 -11.67 9.75 12.84
N VAL A 49 -11.08 10.66 12.06
CA VAL A 49 -11.72 11.87 11.54
C VAL A 49 -11.92 11.70 10.04
N HIS A 50 -13.20 11.78 9.60
CA HIS A 50 -13.52 11.90 8.18
C HIS A 50 -13.38 13.38 7.78
N GLY A 51 -12.29 13.74 7.13
CA GLY A 51 -11.98 15.12 6.81
C GLY A 51 -10.76 15.31 5.93
N ASP A 52 -10.52 16.56 5.61
CA ASP A 52 -9.32 17.01 4.89
C ASP A 52 -8.16 17.14 5.89
N VAL A 53 -7.02 16.57 5.58
CA VAL A 53 -5.81 16.71 6.43
C VAL A 53 -5.37 18.17 6.62
N ARG A 54 -5.76 19.07 5.71
CA ARG A 54 -5.45 20.52 5.77
C ARG A 54 -6.28 21.28 6.78
N ASP A 55 -7.34 20.68 7.30
CA ASP A 55 -8.15 21.31 8.35
C ASP A 55 -7.43 21.18 9.68
N LEU A 56 -6.82 22.28 10.12
CA LEU A 56 -5.99 22.33 11.32
C LEU A 56 -6.78 22.09 12.60
N SER A 57 -8.11 22.24 12.58
CA SER A 57 -8.97 21.96 13.73
C SER A 57 -8.89 20.50 14.19
N HIS A 58 -8.52 19.57 13.29
CA HIS A 58 -8.32 18.16 13.62
C HIS A 58 -7.17 17.91 14.61
N TYR A 59 -6.28 18.88 14.78
CA TYR A 59 -5.05 18.75 15.58
C TYR A 59 -5.05 19.63 16.84
N GLU A 60 -6.07 20.44 17.09
CA GLU A 60 -6.09 21.42 18.18
C GLU A 60 -5.99 20.80 19.57
N ASP A 61 -6.64 19.66 19.79
CA ASP A 61 -6.67 18.98 21.08
C ASP A 61 -5.44 18.05 21.31
N ILE A 62 -4.51 18.00 20.38
CA ILE A 62 -3.32 17.17 20.50
C ILE A 62 -2.30 17.88 21.38
N GLU A 63 -1.81 17.19 22.41
CA GLU A 63 -0.82 17.70 23.35
C GLU A 63 0.60 17.18 23.10
N ARG A 64 0.73 16.06 22.39
CA ARG A 64 2.02 15.40 22.10
C ARG A 64 1.93 14.56 20.83
N VAL A 65 3.01 14.58 20.04
CA VAL A 65 3.20 13.69 18.88
C VAL A 65 4.63 13.14 18.92
N ASP A 66 4.79 11.83 19.04
CA ASP A 66 6.09 11.17 18.93
C ASP A 66 6.36 10.74 17.50
N LEU A 67 5.32 10.23 16.80
CA LEU A 67 5.39 9.83 15.41
C LEU A 67 4.24 10.46 14.60
N LEU A 68 4.58 11.14 13.51
CA LEU A 68 3.63 11.46 12.47
C LEU A 68 3.82 10.44 11.32
N TRP A 69 2.78 9.64 11.05
CA TRP A 69 2.73 8.80 9.86
C TRP A 69 1.95 9.50 8.76
N ALA A 70 2.42 9.44 7.52
CA ALA A 70 1.72 9.96 6.36
C ALA A 70 1.84 9.02 5.16
N SER A 71 0.70 8.74 4.52
CA SER A 71 0.65 8.00 3.26
C SER A 71 0.03 8.88 2.16
N PRO A 72 0.74 9.97 1.75
CA PRO A 72 0.18 10.96 0.83
C PRO A 72 -0.21 10.33 -0.51
N PRO A 73 -1.27 10.82 -1.17
CA PRO A 73 -1.77 10.26 -2.42
C PRO A 73 -0.68 10.09 -3.48
N CYS A 74 -0.52 8.86 -3.98
CA CYS A 74 0.47 8.50 -4.99
C CYS A 74 0.01 8.72 -6.43
N GLN A 75 -1.23 9.16 -6.65
CA GLN A 75 -1.86 9.25 -7.97
C GLN A 75 -1.12 10.20 -8.91
N ALA A 76 -0.53 11.26 -8.36
CA ALA A 76 0.32 12.19 -9.09
C ALA A 76 1.55 11.51 -9.73
N PHE A 77 2.07 10.45 -9.12
CA PHE A 77 3.34 9.81 -9.44
C PHE A 77 3.19 8.33 -9.88
N SER A 78 1.99 7.77 -9.79
CA SER A 78 1.78 6.37 -10.15
C SER A 78 1.88 6.15 -11.67
N THR A 79 2.43 5.00 -12.07
CA THR A 79 2.51 4.58 -13.49
C THR A 79 1.14 4.38 -14.14
N ALA A 80 0.07 4.38 -13.36
CA ALA A 80 -1.32 4.17 -13.79
C ALA A 80 -2.11 5.47 -14.01
N GLY A 81 -1.60 6.63 -13.59
CA GLY A 81 -2.24 7.95 -13.72
C GLY A 81 -1.72 8.77 -14.90
N GLU A 82 -2.27 9.98 -15.06
CA GLU A 82 -1.82 10.97 -16.07
C GLU A 82 -0.42 11.56 -15.78
N ARG A 83 0.22 11.15 -14.68
CA ARG A 83 1.57 11.57 -14.25
C ARG A 83 1.77 13.09 -14.28
N LYS A 84 0.81 13.85 -13.72
CA LYS A 84 0.91 15.32 -13.63
C LYS A 84 2.05 15.79 -12.70
N GLY A 85 2.72 14.84 -12.01
CA GLY A 85 3.87 15.14 -11.15
C GLY A 85 3.49 15.98 -9.94
N ALA A 86 4.40 16.87 -9.55
CA ALA A 86 4.24 17.75 -8.39
C ALA A 86 3.06 18.73 -8.51
N LEU A 87 2.63 19.05 -9.73
CA LEU A 87 1.51 19.97 -10.02
C LEU A 87 0.12 19.32 -9.91
N ASP A 88 0.01 18.02 -9.55
CA ASP A 88 -1.30 17.40 -9.34
C ASP A 88 -1.95 17.98 -8.08
N GLU A 89 -3.20 18.42 -8.18
CA GLU A 89 -3.99 18.97 -7.06
C GLU A 89 -4.08 18.02 -5.85
N ARG A 90 -3.82 16.73 -6.06
CA ARG A 90 -3.83 15.69 -5.03
C ARG A 90 -2.45 15.40 -4.45
N ASN A 91 -1.46 16.24 -4.75
CA ASN A 91 -0.12 16.09 -4.19
C ASN A 91 -0.14 16.38 -2.68
N GLY A 92 -0.17 15.34 -1.86
CA GLY A 92 -0.26 15.46 -0.40
C GLY A 92 1.07 15.76 0.31
N TRP A 93 2.20 15.83 -0.41
CA TRP A 93 3.49 16.11 0.21
C TRP A 93 3.58 17.52 0.82
N PRO A 94 3.18 18.60 0.11
CA PRO A 94 3.11 19.93 0.72
C PRO A 94 2.22 19.96 1.96
N TRP A 95 1.04 19.31 1.89
CA TRP A 95 0.10 19.27 3.02
C TRP A 95 0.70 18.55 4.24
N THR A 96 1.47 17.48 4.01
CA THR A 96 2.18 16.79 5.08
C THR A 96 3.16 17.73 5.79
N LEU A 97 3.90 18.53 5.02
CA LEU A 97 4.86 19.51 5.59
C LEU A 97 4.13 20.64 6.34
N ASP A 98 3.01 21.14 5.82
CA ASP A 98 2.21 22.17 6.49
C ASP A 98 1.71 21.70 7.87
N ILE A 99 1.30 20.42 7.98
CA ILE A 99 0.90 19.85 9.28
C ILE A 99 2.09 19.69 10.22
N ILE A 100 3.26 19.27 9.72
CA ILE A 100 4.47 19.20 10.53
C ILE A 100 4.82 20.59 11.05
N ASP A 101 4.83 21.63 10.20
CA ASP A 101 5.14 23.01 10.57
C ASP A 101 4.11 23.55 11.59
N HIS A 102 2.82 23.22 11.43
CA HIS A 102 1.77 23.58 12.38
C HIS A 102 2.03 22.96 13.75
N LEU A 103 2.28 21.66 13.83
CA LEU A 103 2.56 20.97 15.10
C LEU A 103 3.86 21.49 15.75
N GLN A 104 4.89 21.75 14.96
CA GLN A 104 6.15 22.34 15.47
C GLN A 104 5.92 23.76 16.03
N SER A 105 5.12 24.59 15.37
CA SER A 105 4.80 25.95 15.82
C SER A 105 4.07 25.97 17.16
N ARG A 106 3.35 24.89 17.49
CA ARG A 106 2.69 24.68 18.79
C ARG A 106 3.58 24.08 19.87
N GLY A 107 4.84 23.78 19.55
CA GLY A 107 5.80 23.13 20.46
C GLY A 107 5.51 21.65 20.72
N ILE A 108 4.71 20.99 19.88
CA ILE A 108 4.36 19.57 19.94
C ILE A 108 4.73 18.82 18.65
N GLY A 109 5.70 19.34 17.92
CA GLY A 109 6.17 18.74 16.67
C GLY A 109 6.58 17.27 16.86
N PRO A 110 6.34 16.43 15.82
CA PRO A 110 6.68 15.02 15.89
C PRO A 110 8.20 14.85 16.04
N ARG A 111 8.60 13.95 16.95
CA ARG A 111 10.02 13.56 17.11
C ARG A 111 10.52 12.79 15.90
N TYR A 112 9.63 11.98 15.30
CA TYR A 112 9.86 11.29 14.03
C TYR A 112 8.66 11.45 13.09
N VAL A 113 8.97 11.48 11.80
CA VAL A 113 7.97 11.41 10.71
C VAL A 113 8.28 10.20 9.85
N MET A 114 7.25 9.43 9.49
CA MET A 114 7.33 8.32 8.55
C MET A 114 6.39 8.60 7.38
N CYS A 115 6.92 8.60 6.16
CA CYS A 115 6.09 8.72 4.96
C CYS A 115 6.19 7.47 4.09
N GLU A 116 5.05 6.98 3.59
CA GLU A 116 4.96 5.84 2.67
C GLU A 116 4.54 6.29 1.28
N ASN A 117 5.15 5.70 0.23
CA ASN A 117 4.67 5.92 -1.13
C ASN A 117 5.06 4.76 -2.08
N VAL A 118 4.60 4.86 -3.32
CA VAL A 118 4.94 3.88 -4.37
C VAL A 118 6.37 4.07 -4.89
N PRO A 119 7.05 2.99 -5.34
CA PRO A 119 8.41 3.08 -5.89
C PRO A 119 8.56 4.09 -7.04
N GLY A 120 7.49 4.26 -7.83
CA GLY A 120 7.51 5.18 -8.98
C GLY A 120 7.82 6.63 -8.64
N LEU A 121 7.67 7.03 -7.37
CA LEU A 121 8.05 8.37 -6.90
C LEU A 121 9.57 8.59 -6.97
N THR A 122 10.36 7.55 -6.80
CA THR A 122 11.84 7.66 -6.79
C THR A 122 12.49 7.41 -8.16
N TYR A 123 11.68 7.19 -9.22
CA TYR A 123 12.21 6.88 -10.54
C TYR A 123 12.22 8.11 -11.44
N HIS A 124 13.37 8.35 -12.06
CA HIS A 124 13.47 9.36 -13.09
C HIS A 124 12.75 8.90 -14.38
N LYS A 125 12.18 9.85 -15.11
CA LYS A 125 11.70 9.59 -16.47
C LYS A 125 12.86 9.34 -17.40
N ALA A 126 12.64 8.55 -18.46
CA ALA A 126 13.68 8.27 -19.46
C ALA A 126 14.19 9.54 -20.19
N ASP A 127 13.30 10.53 -20.32
CA ASP A 127 13.54 11.86 -20.91
C ASP A 127 13.69 12.95 -19.84
N CYS A 128 14.25 12.59 -18.68
CA CYS A 128 14.38 13.48 -17.54
C CYS A 128 15.30 14.66 -17.85
N THR A 129 14.79 15.88 -17.68
CA THR A 129 15.53 17.14 -17.84
C THR A 129 16.00 17.75 -16.53
N GLY A 130 15.78 17.10 -15.40
CA GLY A 130 16.03 17.64 -14.06
C GLY A 130 14.87 18.46 -13.48
N ASP A 131 13.75 18.54 -14.19
CA ASP A 131 12.58 19.30 -13.76
C ASP A 131 11.85 18.60 -12.61
N VAL A 132 11.85 19.23 -11.43
CA VAL A 132 11.21 18.74 -10.20
C VAL A 132 9.68 18.70 -10.32
N GLU A 133 9.06 19.49 -11.19
CA GLU A 133 7.61 19.52 -11.35
C GLU A 133 7.13 18.36 -12.24
N GLN A 134 7.95 17.91 -13.17
CA GLN A 134 7.56 16.94 -14.18
C GLN A 134 8.12 15.52 -13.94
N CYS A 135 9.29 15.40 -13.28
CA CYS A 135 9.95 14.13 -13.06
C CYS A 135 9.80 13.68 -11.60
N PRO A 136 9.18 12.51 -11.32
CA PRO A 136 9.03 12.02 -9.94
C PRO A 136 10.34 11.90 -9.19
N GLY A 137 11.40 11.32 -9.80
CA GLY A 137 12.71 11.19 -9.16
C GLY A 137 13.35 12.55 -8.84
N CYS A 138 13.22 13.53 -9.75
CA CYS A 138 13.69 14.89 -9.48
C CYS A 138 12.90 15.55 -8.36
N TYR A 139 11.58 15.33 -8.29
CA TYR A 139 10.74 15.82 -7.20
C TYR A 139 11.13 15.20 -5.87
N TRP A 140 11.40 13.89 -5.85
CA TRP A 140 11.89 13.17 -4.67
C TRP A 140 13.23 13.74 -4.16
N GLU A 141 14.22 13.82 -5.04
CA GLU A 141 15.59 14.21 -4.67
C GLU A 141 15.77 15.73 -4.52
N GLY A 142 15.09 16.51 -5.38
CA GLY A 142 15.27 17.96 -5.48
C GLY A 142 14.29 18.77 -4.62
N TRP A 143 13.18 18.16 -4.17
CA TRP A 143 12.21 18.87 -3.36
C TRP A 143 11.85 18.11 -2.06
N ILE A 144 11.34 16.87 -2.13
CA ILE A 144 10.88 16.17 -0.92
C ILE A 144 12.02 16.03 0.09
N ILE A 145 13.13 15.39 -0.28
CA ILE A 145 14.25 15.16 0.64
C ILE A 145 14.80 16.48 1.22
N PRO A 146 15.07 17.55 0.42
CA PRO A 146 15.50 18.83 0.94
C PRO A 146 14.51 19.48 1.91
N GLU A 147 13.19 19.41 1.64
CA GLU A 147 12.19 19.99 2.53
C GLU A 147 12.17 19.33 3.91
N PHE A 148 12.31 18.00 3.97
CA PHE A 148 12.44 17.29 5.25
C PHE A 148 13.75 17.62 5.96
N LYS A 149 14.87 17.77 5.23
CA LYS A 149 16.17 18.17 5.79
C LYS A 149 16.20 19.58 6.37
N LYS A 150 15.27 20.45 5.98
CA LYS A 150 15.12 21.78 6.60
C LYS A 150 14.47 21.71 8.00
N ARG A 151 13.73 20.64 8.28
CA ARG A 151 12.88 20.51 9.48
C ARG A 151 13.41 19.51 10.51
N PHE A 152 14.26 18.59 10.08
CA PHE A 152 14.75 17.49 10.91
C PHE A 152 16.26 17.32 10.78
N ASP A 153 16.90 16.95 11.87
CA ASP A 153 18.36 16.75 11.94
C ASP A 153 18.82 15.55 11.11
N TRP A 154 17.95 14.55 10.95
CA TRP A 154 18.23 13.35 10.18
C TRP A 154 17.08 13.00 9.23
N VAL A 155 17.44 12.58 8.01
CA VAL A 155 16.51 12.08 7.00
C VAL A 155 17.11 10.86 6.31
N GLY A 156 16.39 9.75 6.34
CA GLY A 156 16.74 8.52 5.63
C GLY A 156 15.56 7.94 4.87
N HIS A 157 15.83 7.04 3.94
CA HIS A 157 14.79 6.34 3.22
C HIS A 157 15.21 4.93 2.83
N MET A 158 14.23 4.03 2.68
CA MET A 158 14.47 2.66 2.27
C MET A 158 13.30 2.11 1.46
N MET A 159 13.61 1.31 0.44
CA MET A 159 12.63 0.54 -0.30
C MET A 159 12.44 -0.80 0.37
N LEU A 160 11.22 -1.13 0.79
CA LEU A 160 10.89 -2.43 1.38
C LEU A 160 9.93 -3.21 0.47
N ASP A 161 10.10 -4.53 0.43
CA ASP A 161 9.11 -5.45 -0.14
C ASP A 161 8.43 -6.21 1.00
N ALA A 162 7.11 -6.15 1.07
CA ALA A 162 6.34 -6.76 2.14
C ALA A 162 6.57 -8.28 2.26
N ALA A 163 6.87 -8.96 1.14
CA ALA A 163 7.18 -10.39 1.14
C ALA A 163 8.43 -10.71 1.99
N ASP A 164 9.42 -9.83 2.01
CA ASP A 164 10.65 -10.01 2.78
C ASP A 164 10.44 -9.94 4.30
N TYR A 165 9.24 -9.54 4.73
CA TYR A 165 8.82 -9.42 6.13
C TYR A 165 7.64 -10.35 6.48
N GLY A 166 7.38 -11.37 5.65
CA GLY A 166 6.40 -12.42 5.93
C GLY A 166 4.96 -12.08 5.56
N VAL A 167 4.74 -11.06 4.77
CA VAL A 167 3.46 -10.80 4.11
C VAL A 167 3.39 -11.68 2.84
N PRO A 168 2.29 -12.43 2.58
CA PRO A 168 2.19 -13.31 1.40
C PRO A 168 1.93 -12.51 0.11
N GLN A 169 2.64 -11.38 -0.05
CA GLN A 169 2.49 -10.46 -1.18
C GLN A 169 3.78 -9.71 -1.45
N HIS A 170 4.20 -9.68 -2.71
CA HIS A 170 5.20 -8.73 -3.18
C HIS A 170 4.56 -7.34 -3.28
N ARG A 171 4.88 -6.46 -2.33
CA ARG A 171 4.42 -5.08 -2.30
C ARG A 171 5.58 -4.16 -1.94
N ARG A 172 6.23 -3.66 -2.98
CA ARG A 172 7.35 -2.71 -2.82
C ARG A 172 6.84 -1.31 -2.55
N ARG A 173 7.37 -0.68 -1.51
CA ARG A 173 7.08 0.71 -1.14
C ARG A 173 8.35 1.41 -0.71
N ILE A 174 8.42 2.70 -1.00
CA ILE A 174 9.46 3.59 -0.45
C ILE A 174 8.96 4.14 0.88
N PHE A 175 9.80 4.11 1.88
CA PHE A 175 9.57 4.73 3.18
C PHE A 175 10.62 5.80 3.40
N LEU A 176 10.18 7.02 3.75
CA LEU A 176 11.04 8.11 4.21
C LEU A 176 10.83 8.24 5.71
N VAL A 177 11.94 8.35 6.45
CA VAL A 177 11.94 8.69 7.87
C VAL A 177 12.72 9.96 8.06
N ALA A 178 12.18 10.89 8.82
CA ALA A 178 12.87 12.09 9.28
C ALA A 178 12.67 12.23 10.80
N GLY A 179 13.68 12.71 11.52
CA GLY A 179 13.57 12.85 12.99
C GLY A 179 14.83 13.31 13.67
N GLU A 180 14.87 13.11 14.99
CA GLU A 180 15.94 13.57 15.88
C GLU A 180 17.28 12.88 15.63
N GLY A 181 17.27 11.68 15.03
CA GLY A 181 18.48 10.92 14.77
C GLY A 181 18.27 9.73 13.84
N PRO A 182 19.35 9.00 13.52
CA PRO A 182 19.31 7.86 12.61
C PRO A 182 18.51 6.69 13.19
N VAL A 183 17.79 5.99 12.33
CA VAL A 183 17.08 4.76 12.68
C VAL A 183 17.82 3.53 12.15
N LYS A 184 17.68 2.42 12.86
CA LYS A 184 18.20 1.13 12.39
C LYS A 184 17.13 0.41 11.59
N TRP A 185 17.24 0.47 10.26
CA TRP A 185 16.30 -0.20 9.38
C TRP A 185 16.19 -1.70 9.64
N PRO A 186 14.97 -2.28 9.57
CA PRO A 186 14.76 -3.68 9.84
C PRO A 186 15.40 -4.56 8.75
N SER A 187 16.06 -5.63 9.17
CA SER A 187 16.56 -6.65 8.25
C SER A 187 15.44 -7.56 7.76
N PRO A 188 15.49 -8.06 6.51
CA PRO A 188 14.54 -9.06 6.03
C PRO A 188 14.49 -10.30 6.92
N THR A 189 13.29 -10.80 7.20
CA THR A 189 13.04 -12.00 7.97
C THR A 189 12.65 -13.21 7.09
N HIS A 190 12.30 -12.93 5.84
CA HIS A 190 11.89 -13.90 4.83
C HIS A 190 12.61 -13.66 3.51
N GLY A 191 12.69 -14.70 2.68
CA GLY A 191 13.35 -14.60 1.37
C GLY A 191 12.95 -15.74 0.43
N PRO A 192 13.48 -15.73 -0.81
CA PRO A 192 13.23 -16.80 -1.77
C PRO A 192 13.64 -18.17 -1.17
N PRO A 193 12.89 -19.24 -1.48
CA PRO A 193 13.14 -20.56 -0.89
C PRO A 193 14.58 -21.08 -1.07
N ASN A 194 15.21 -20.76 -2.21
CA ASN A 194 16.59 -21.16 -2.50
C ASN A 194 17.63 -20.45 -1.64
N ILE A 195 17.35 -19.23 -1.17
CA ILE A 195 18.23 -18.44 -0.29
C ILE A 195 17.93 -18.77 1.18
N ALA A 196 16.66 -18.96 1.52
CA ALA A 196 16.22 -19.27 2.87
C ALA A 196 16.84 -20.57 3.42
N LEU A 197 17.00 -21.57 2.54
CA LEU A 197 17.55 -22.89 2.93
C LEU A 197 19.08 -22.93 3.03
N GLN A 198 19.80 -21.99 2.39
CA GLN A 198 21.27 -22.04 2.32
C GLN A 198 21.95 -21.10 3.32
N GLY A 199 21.20 -20.22 3.99
CA GLY A 199 21.76 -19.09 4.71
C GLY A 199 22.42 -18.09 3.75
N THR A 200 22.54 -16.83 4.14
CA THR A 200 23.32 -15.88 3.37
C THR A 200 24.79 -15.97 3.84
N MET A 201 25.75 -15.84 2.93
CA MET A 201 27.18 -15.86 3.24
C MET A 201 27.57 -14.84 4.33
N PHE A 202 26.69 -13.88 4.64
CA PHE A 202 26.89 -12.78 5.59
C PHE A 202 25.71 -12.50 6.51
N GLY A 203 24.70 -13.37 6.63
CA GLY A 203 23.51 -13.13 7.45
C GLY A 203 22.88 -14.36 8.08
N SER A 204 22.03 -14.12 9.08
CA SER A 204 21.23 -15.18 9.71
C SER A 204 20.28 -15.82 8.68
N PRO A 205 19.96 -17.13 8.82
CA PRO A 205 18.99 -17.80 7.95
C PRO A 205 17.65 -17.05 8.00
N VAL A 206 17.08 -16.75 6.85
CA VAL A 206 15.74 -16.18 6.73
C VAL A 206 14.72 -17.29 6.49
N LYS A 207 13.46 -17.06 6.84
CA LYS A 207 12.36 -17.98 6.55
C LYS A 207 12.01 -17.92 5.06
N PRO A 208 11.49 -18.99 4.45
CA PRO A 208 10.92 -18.90 3.10
C PRO A 208 9.77 -17.88 3.05
N TRP A 209 9.63 -17.19 1.93
CA TRP A 209 8.47 -16.31 1.70
C TRP A 209 7.16 -17.04 1.95
N LYS A 210 6.22 -16.38 2.60
CA LYS A 210 4.84 -16.87 2.68
C LYS A 210 4.19 -16.80 1.32
N THR A 211 3.51 -17.87 0.95
CA THR A 211 2.88 -18.03 -0.35
C THR A 211 1.38 -17.73 -0.30
N ILE A 212 0.75 -17.65 -1.46
CA ILE A 212 -0.70 -17.55 -1.59
C ILE A 212 -1.38 -18.77 -0.97
N ARG A 213 -0.77 -19.96 -1.11
CA ARG A 213 -1.25 -21.19 -0.48
C ARG A 213 -1.27 -21.07 1.04
N ASP A 214 -0.22 -20.55 1.64
CA ASP A 214 -0.13 -20.37 3.09
C ASP A 214 -1.21 -19.42 3.63
N ALA A 215 -1.53 -18.37 2.84
CA ALA A 215 -2.51 -17.37 3.24
C ALA A 215 -3.97 -17.81 3.02
N LEU A 216 -4.25 -18.47 1.90
CA LEU A 216 -5.61 -18.72 1.46
C LEU A 216 -6.02 -20.21 1.48
N GLY A 217 -5.09 -21.12 1.73
CA GLY A 217 -5.34 -22.56 1.74
C GLY A 217 -5.78 -23.12 0.38
N MET A 218 -5.43 -22.42 -0.71
CA MET A 218 -5.90 -22.78 -2.05
C MET A 218 -4.98 -23.79 -2.72
N GLU A 219 -5.56 -24.80 -3.36
CA GLU A 219 -4.80 -25.80 -4.09
C GLU A 219 -4.16 -25.25 -5.35
N LYS A 220 -4.79 -24.28 -5.98
CA LYS A 220 -4.30 -23.70 -7.24
C LYS A 220 -4.66 -22.23 -7.40
N PHE A 221 -3.68 -21.44 -7.75
CA PHE A 221 -3.81 -20.01 -8.00
C PHE A 221 -3.14 -19.64 -9.34
N ILE A 222 -3.84 -18.89 -10.18
CA ILE A 222 -3.35 -18.50 -11.49
C ILE A 222 -3.10 -17.01 -11.51
N GLY A 223 -1.84 -16.61 -11.70
CA GLY A 223 -1.44 -15.23 -11.95
C GLY A 223 -1.43 -14.91 -13.44
N GLY A 224 -1.94 -13.75 -13.84
CA GLY A 224 -2.02 -13.39 -15.24
C GLY A 224 -2.00 -11.90 -15.52
N GLY A 225 -1.64 -11.55 -16.76
CA GLY A 225 -1.42 -10.18 -17.22
C GLY A 225 -2.66 -9.30 -17.32
N ARG A 226 -2.46 -8.09 -17.84
CA ARG A 226 -3.41 -6.95 -17.85
C ARG A 226 -4.77 -7.19 -18.51
N ASN A 227 -4.96 -8.27 -19.24
CA ASN A 227 -6.24 -8.57 -19.90
C ASN A 227 -6.51 -10.08 -19.85
N PRO A 228 -7.55 -10.52 -19.13
CA PRO A 228 -7.84 -11.94 -18.98
C PRO A 228 -8.53 -12.58 -20.20
N THR A 229 -8.79 -11.84 -21.26
CA THR A 229 -9.36 -12.39 -22.50
C THR A 229 -8.21 -12.89 -23.39
N PRO A 230 -8.03 -14.20 -23.57
CA PRO A 230 -7.18 -14.69 -24.63
C PRO A 230 -7.74 -14.24 -25.98
N ARG A 231 -7.05 -13.35 -26.67
CA ARG A 231 -7.26 -13.23 -28.12
C ARG A 231 -6.51 -14.40 -28.77
N GLU A 232 -7.03 -14.95 -29.83
CA GLU A 232 -6.49 -16.15 -30.52
C GLU A 232 -4.97 -16.10 -30.83
N ASN A 233 -4.37 -14.92 -30.78
CA ASN A 233 -2.95 -14.65 -31.00
C ASN A 233 -2.24 -14.00 -29.80
N ASP A 234 -2.82 -14.03 -28.59
CA ASP A 234 -2.21 -13.38 -27.42
C ASP A 234 -1.22 -14.32 -26.71
N LYS A 235 0.08 -14.09 -26.96
CA LYS A 235 1.20 -14.83 -26.32
C LYS A 235 1.39 -14.53 -24.83
N ARG A 236 0.41 -13.89 -24.17
CA ARG A 236 0.46 -13.66 -22.72
C ARG A 236 0.13 -14.94 -21.99
N THR A 237 1.06 -15.37 -21.21
CA THR A 237 1.04 -16.66 -20.53
C THR A 237 0.63 -16.45 -19.08
N TYR A 238 -0.32 -17.24 -18.64
CA TYR A 238 -0.72 -17.33 -17.24
C TYR A 238 0.04 -18.49 -16.60
N ARG A 239 0.54 -18.31 -15.39
CA ARG A 239 1.25 -19.37 -14.68
C ARG A 239 0.62 -19.65 -13.31
N ASP A 240 0.78 -20.87 -12.84
CA ASP A 240 0.45 -21.23 -11.47
C ASP A 240 1.44 -20.53 -10.52
N ILE A 241 0.93 -19.66 -9.67
CA ILE A 241 1.71 -18.93 -8.65
C ILE A 241 1.27 -19.29 -7.24
N THR A 242 0.62 -20.44 -7.06
CA THR A 242 0.09 -20.88 -5.76
C THR A 242 1.17 -20.91 -4.68
N ASN A 243 2.38 -21.29 -5.06
CA ASN A 243 3.54 -21.41 -4.17
C ASN A 243 4.44 -20.16 -4.19
N GLU A 244 3.94 -19.02 -4.62
CA GLU A 244 4.64 -17.74 -4.62
C GLU A 244 3.86 -16.71 -3.80
N PRO A 245 4.52 -15.65 -3.29
CA PRO A 245 3.80 -14.48 -2.79
C PRO A 245 2.95 -13.88 -3.90
N SER A 246 1.77 -13.37 -3.57
CA SER A 246 0.95 -12.68 -4.57
C SER A 246 1.66 -11.42 -5.07
N THR A 247 1.37 -11.04 -6.30
CA THR A 247 1.71 -9.68 -6.77
C THR A 247 0.93 -8.65 -5.98
N THR A 248 1.38 -7.39 -5.99
CA THR A 248 0.70 -6.30 -5.28
C THR A 248 -0.80 -6.32 -5.54
N VAL A 249 -1.60 -6.48 -4.48
CA VAL A 249 -3.03 -6.22 -4.54
C VAL A 249 -3.21 -4.73 -4.74
N ALA A 250 -3.59 -4.34 -5.93
CA ALA A 250 -3.88 -2.96 -6.25
C ALA A 250 -5.37 -2.66 -5.98
N ALA A 251 -5.69 -1.41 -5.69
CA ALA A 251 -7.07 -0.94 -5.65
C ALA A 251 -7.66 -1.03 -7.07
N VAL A 252 -8.24 -2.16 -7.43
CA VAL A 252 -8.67 -2.44 -8.79
C VAL A 252 -10.03 -1.82 -9.02
N THR A 253 -10.09 -0.93 -10.00
CA THR A 253 -11.35 -0.56 -10.63
C THR A 253 -11.93 -1.80 -11.33
N ILE A 254 -13.19 -2.12 -11.02
CA ILE A 254 -13.92 -3.24 -11.66
C ILE A 254 -13.92 -3.00 -13.17
N GLY A 255 -13.08 -3.71 -13.88
CA GLY A 255 -12.99 -3.60 -15.35
C GLY A 255 -11.85 -4.43 -15.95
N ASN A 256 -10.68 -4.50 -15.30
CA ASN A 256 -9.53 -5.21 -15.87
C ASN A 256 -8.68 -5.90 -14.80
N ALA A 257 -8.72 -7.23 -14.82
CA ALA A 257 -7.69 -8.16 -14.36
C ALA A 257 -7.12 -7.96 -12.93
N GLY A 258 -7.86 -8.43 -11.93
CA GLY A 258 -7.28 -8.84 -10.65
C GLY A 258 -6.80 -10.30 -10.68
N PRO A 259 -6.11 -10.78 -9.66
CA PRO A 259 -5.71 -12.18 -9.55
C PRO A 259 -6.94 -13.12 -9.52
N PHE A 260 -6.83 -14.28 -10.15
CA PHE A 260 -7.90 -15.26 -10.31
C PHE A 260 -7.59 -16.55 -9.56
N VAL A 261 -8.62 -17.25 -9.12
CA VAL A 261 -8.54 -18.56 -8.47
C VAL A 261 -9.17 -19.62 -9.38
N ALA A 262 -8.46 -20.72 -9.62
CA ALA A 262 -9.03 -21.89 -10.26
C ALA A 262 -9.85 -22.70 -9.25
N GLN A 263 -11.04 -23.17 -9.62
CA GLN A 263 -11.82 -24.11 -8.82
C GLN A 263 -11.28 -25.53 -8.98
N PRO A 264 -11.42 -26.41 -7.93
CA PRO A 264 -11.02 -27.81 -8.05
C PRO A 264 -11.65 -28.50 -9.27
N GLY A 265 -10.85 -29.22 -10.04
CA GLY A 265 -11.30 -29.97 -11.22
C GLY A 265 -11.21 -29.25 -12.56
N SER A 266 -10.78 -27.98 -12.61
CA SER A 266 -10.54 -27.29 -13.88
C SER A 266 -9.19 -27.68 -14.51
N GLU A 267 -9.18 -27.97 -15.83
CA GLU A 267 -7.95 -28.26 -16.58
C GLU A 267 -7.00 -27.06 -16.63
N PRO A 268 -5.67 -27.25 -16.48
CA PRO A 268 -4.71 -26.13 -16.51
C PRO A 268 -4.44 -25.66 -17.94
N TRP A 269 -4.59 -24.36 -18.17
CA TRP A 269 -4.05 -23.70 -19.36
C TRP A 269 -2.52 -23.62 -19.27
N ARG A 270 -1.81 -23.89 -20.37
CA ARG A 270 -0.35 -23.87 -20.44
C ARG A 270 0.22 -22.47 -20.19
N LEU A 271 1.26 -22.39 -19.38
CA LEU A 271 1.79 -21.18 -18.77
C LEU A 271 3.32 -21.12 -18.90
N ASP A 272 3.82 -20.31 -19.84
CA ASP A 272 5.26 -20.07 -19.97
C ASP A 272 5.55 -18.55 -20.04
N LYS A 273 5.75 -17.87 -18.94
CA LYS A 273 6.49 -16.60 -18.68
C LYS A 273 5.83 -15.61 -17.70
N PRO A 274 6.63 -14.78 -16.98
CA PRO A 274 6.15 -13.96 -15.88
C PRO A 274 5.32 -12.74 -16.31
N SER A 275 4.31 -12.41 -15.49
CA SER A 275 3.41 -11.26 -15.67
C SER A 275 3.92 -9.99 -15.00
N PRO A 276 3.78 -8.81 -15.62
CA PRO A 276 4.06 -7.53 -14.98
C PRO A 276 2.97 -7.14 -13.97
N ALA A 277 3.35 -6.29 -13.00
CA ALA A 277 2.50 -5.80 -11.92
C ALA A 277 1.19 -5.16 -12.41
N VAL A 278 0.10 -5.44 -11.68
CA VAL A 278 -1.23 -4.84 -11.92
C VAL A 278 -1.25 -3.41 -11.39
N THR A 279 -1.58 -2.46 -12.24
CA THR A 279 -1.71 -1.04 -11.90
C THR A 279 -3.17 -0.60 -11.91
N CYS A 280 -3.57 0.25 -10.94
CA CYS A 280 -4.86 0.93 -10.96
C CYS A 280 -4.92 1.97 -12.10
N ARG A 281 -6.01 1.99 -12.85
CA ARG A 281 -6.39 3.11 -13.70
C ARG A 281 -7.68 3.72 -13.18
N ASP A 282 -7.65 5.03 -12.89
CA ASP A 282 -8.86 5.84 -12.81
C ASP A 282 -9.33 6.12 -14.24
N ASP A 283 -10.43 5.49 -14.66
CA ASP A 283 -11.09 5.85 -15.91
C ASP A 283 -11.83 7.18 -15.75
N LYS A 284 -11.12 8.28 -16.02
CA LYS A 284 -11.77 9.55 -16.35
C LYS A 284 -12.34 9.43 -17.76
N GLY A 285 -13.62 9.06 -17.88
CA GLY A 285 -14.26 9.03 -19.19
C GLY A 285 -15.61 8.34 -19.28
N ALA A 286 -16.00 7.53 -18.32
CA ALA A 286 -17.34 6.93 -18.30
C ALA A 286 -18.33 7.87 -17.58
N ARG A 287 -19.23 8.47 -18.35
CA ARG A 287 -20.41 9.16 -17.83
C ARG A 287 -21.12 8.28 -16.82
N HIS A 288 -21.56 8.89 -15.69
CA HIS A 288 -22.34 8.24 -14.64
C HIS A 288 -23.57 7.52 -15.19
N GLN A 289 -23.42 6.26 -15.58
CA GLN A 289 -24.55 5.34 -15.62
C GLN A 289 -24.59 4.64 -14.27
N LYS A 290 -25.71 4.74 -13.58
CA LYS A 290 -25.99 3.99 -12.36
C LYS A 290 -25.73 2.51 -12.66
N PHE A 291 -24.74 1.92 -11.98
CA PHE A 291 -24.42 0.51 -12.11
C PHE A 291 -25.57 -0.31 -11.51
N ASP A 292 -26.33 -0.94 -12.35
CA ASP A 292 -27.32 -1.95 -11.97
C ASP A 292 -26.69 -3.33 -12.22
N PRO A 293 -26.36 -4.09 -11.17
CA PRO A 293 -25.72 -5.40 -11.33
C PRO A 293 -26.59 -6.42 -12.05
N SER A 294 -27.90 -6.19 -12.13
CA SER A 294 -28.86 -7.05 -12.87
C SER A 294 -28.90 -6.74 -14.38
N LYS A 295 -28.39 -5.56 -14.79
CA LYS A 295 -28.46 -5.06 -16.17
C LYS A 295 -27.10 -4.95 -16.87
N THR A 296 -25.99 -5.19 -16.17
CA THR A 296 -24.67 -5.21 -16.82
C THR A 296 -24.44 -6.60 -17.39
N PRO A 297 -24.47 -6.77 -18.72
CA PRO A 297 -24.21 -8.08 -19.31
C PRO A 297 -22.80 -8.51 -18.92
N MET A 298 -22.68 -9.75 -18.43
CA MET A 298 -21.40 -10.41 -18.23
C MET A 298 -20.63 -10.32 -19.55
N THR A 299 -19.41 -9.80 -19.51
CA THR A 299 -18.60 -9.80 -20.74
C THR A 299 -18.37 -11.24 -21.20
N ALA A 300 -18.24 -11.47 -22.50
CA ALA A 300 -17.94 -12.80 -23.03
C ALA A 300 -16.69 -13.41 -22.34
N ALA A 301 -15.77 -12.57 -21.91
CA ALA A 301 -14.61 -12.91 -21.10
C ALA A 301 -14.98 -13.48 -19.72
N ASP A 302 -15.87 -12.84 -18.98
CA ASP A 302 -16.30 -13.32 -17.66
C ASP A 302 -17.03 -14.68 -17.78
N ALA A 303 -17.78 -14.89 -18.87
CA ALA A 303 -18.43 -16.15 -19.16
C ALA A 303 -17.40 -17.27 -19.43
N THR A 304 -16.38 -17.00 -20.24
CA THR A 304 -15.31 -17.94 -20.57
C THR A 304 -14.53 -18.37 -19.32
N TRP A 305 -14.18 -17.41 -18.45
CA TRP A 305 -13.46 -17.69 -17.21
C TRP A 305 -14.28 -18.50 -16.20
N ARG A 306 -15.58 -18.18 -16.07
CA ARG A 306 -16.47 -18.97 -15.21
C ARG A 306 -16.63 -20.39 -15.73
N ALA A 307 -16.75 -20.56 -17.06
CA ALA A 307 -16.80 -21.88 -17.66
C ALA A 307 -15.52 -22.69 -17.44
N ALA A 308 -14.37 -22.00 -17.34
CA ALA A 308 -13.09 -22.61 -17.00
C ALA A 308 -12.88 -22.81 -15.48
N GLY A 309 -13.88 -22.54 -14.64
CA GLY A 309 -13.77 -22.68 -13.18
C GLY A 309 -12.85 -21.66 -12.52
N VAL A 310 -12.64 -20.49 -13.13
CA VAL A 310 -11.76 -19.43 -12.62
C VAL A 310 -12.61 -18.28 -12.07
N ARG A 311 -12.30 -17.81 -10.88
CA ARG A 311 -12.94 -16.65 -10.25
C ARG A 311 -11.91 -15.62 -9.78
N ARG A 312 -12.34 -14.40 -9.62
CA ARG A 312 -11.53 -13.35 -8.96
C ARG A 312 -11.44 -13.59 -7.47
N LEU A 313 -10.33 -13.17 -6.88
CA LEU A 313 -10.25 -13.06 -5.42
C LEU A 313 -11.32 -12.10 -4.90
N THR A 314 -11.92 -12.47 -3.79
CA THR A 314 -12.75 -11.55 -3.02
C THR A 314 -11.89 -10.49 -2.35
N TRP A 315 -12.47 -9.36 -1.99
CA TRP A 315 -11.75 -8.32 -1.25
C TRP A 315 -11.22 -8.84 0.11
N ARG A 316 -11.92 -9.78 0.75
CA ARG A 316 -11.45 -10.43 1.97
C ARG A 316 -10.20 -11.27 1.74
N GLU A 317 -10.15 -12.04 0.67
CA GLU A 317 -8.94 -12.77 0.27
C GLU A 317 -7.78 -11.81 -0.06
N CYS A 318 -8.09 -10.67 -0.70
CA CYS A 318 -7.10 -9.62 -0.91
C CYS A 318 -6.60 -9.01 0.41
N ALA A 319 -7.48 -8.81 1.39
CA ALA A 319 -7.10 -8.32 2.72
C ALA A 319 -6.19 -9.33 3.46
N LYS A 320 -6.50 -10.64 3.38
CA LYS A 320 -5.62 -11.70 3.91
C LYS A 320 -4.23 -11.71 3.27
N LEU A 321 -4.16 -11.50 1.95
CA LEU A 321 -2.87 -11.39 1.25
C LEU A 321 -2.06 -10.16 1.67
N GLN A 322 -2.70 -9.11 2.19
CA GLN A 322 -2.05 -7.96 2.80
C GLN A 322 -1.84 -8.12 4.31
N ALA A 323 -2.16 -9.31 4.84
CA ALA A 323 -2.03 -9.66 6.25
C ALA A 323 -2.82 -8.74 7.21
N PHE A 324 -3.99 -8.27 6.78
CA PHE A 324 -4.99 -7.74 7.71
C PHE A 324 -5.51 -8.87 8.61
N PRO A 325 -5.92 -8.55 9.85
CA PRO A 325 -6.67 -9.50 10.68
C PRO A 325 -7.91 -10.03 9.96
N ASP A 326 -8.25 -11.31 10.16
CA ASP A 326 -9.38 -11.96 9.48
C ASP A 326 -10.74 -11.30 9.77
N ASP A 327 -10.86 -10.74 10.97
CA ASP A 327 -12.04 -10.05 11.51
C ASP A 327 -11.97 -8.53 11.34
N TYR A 328 -11.02 -8.01 10.58
CA TYR A 328 -10.89 -6.56 10.39
C TYR A 328 -12.19 -5.96 9.83
N PRO A 329 -12.77 -4.93 10.50
CA PRO A 329 -14.12 -4.46 10.23
C PRO A 329 -14.15 -3.46 9.07
N PHE A 330 -13.87 -3.94 7.86
CA PHE A 330 -14.01 -3.10 6.67
C PHE A 330 -15.46 -2.69 6.44
N GLU A 331 -15.70 -1.40 6.33
CA GLU A 331 -16.96 -0.76 6.00
C GLU A 331 -16.94 -0.20 4.57
N GLY A 332 -18.03 -0.37 3.82
CA GLY A 332 -18.08 0.18 2.47
C GLY A 332 -19.40 -0.06 1.79
N ARG A 333 -19.92 0.99 1.15
CA ARG A 333 -21.21 0.95 0.44
C ARG A 333 -21.19 0.06 -0.81
N THR A 334 -20.00 -0.22 -1.35
CA THR A 334 -19.84 -1.02 -2.56
C THR A 334 -18.64 -1.95 -2.47
N LYS A 335 -18.65 -3.07 -3.18
CA LYS A 335 -17.48 -3.94 -3.32
C LYS A 335 -16.27 -3.19 -3.90
N LYS A 336 -16.50 -2.23 -4.80
CA LYS A 336 -15.45 -1.39 -5.37
C LYS A 336 -14.74 -0.57 -4.28
N SER A 337 -15.49 0.00 -3.35
CA SER A 337 -14.94 0.72 -2.20
C SER A 337 -14.06 -0.21 -1.35
N LEU A 338 -14.54 -1.40 -1.01
CA LEU A 338 -13.80 -2.38 -0.21
C LEU A 338 -12.47 -2.82 -0.88
N TYR A 339 -12.50 -3.12 -2.19
CA TYR A 339 -11.27 -3.42 -2.93
C TYR A 339 -10.30 -2.25 -2.95
N ARG A 340 -10.80 -1.00 -3.11
CA ARG A 340 -9.98 0.20 -3.11
C ARG A 340 -9.30 0.41 -1.76
N GLN A 341 -10.03 0.27 -0.65
CA GLN A 341 -9.51 0.37 0.70
C GLN A 341 -8.37 -0.63 0.93
N VAL A 342 -8.61 -1.91 0.62
CA VAL A 342 -7.59 -2.95 0.75
C VAL A 342 -6.38 -2.65 -0.15
N GLY A 343 -6.61 -2.30 -1.41
CA GLY A 343 -5.53 -2.06 -2.38
C GLY A 343 -4.65 -0.85 -2.05
N ASN A 344 -5.22 0.20 -1.43
CA ASN A 344 -4.48 1.40 -1.03
C ASN A 344 -3.74 1.23 0.31
N ALA A 345 -4.16 0.30 1.15
CA ALA A 345 -3.63 0.17 2.49
C ALA A 345 -2.14 -0.21 2.53
N VAL A 346 -1.43 0.27 3.51
CA VAL A 346 -0.15 -0.30 3.96
C VAL A 346 -0.41 -1.65 4.60
N CYS A 347 0.46 -2.63 4.37
CA CYS A 347 0.36 -3.93 5.04
C CYS A 347 0.62 -3.77 6.55
N PRO A 348 -0.32 -4.15 7.44
CA PRO A 348 -0.14 -3.97 8.89
C PRO A 348 1.19 -4.49 9.44
N PRO A 349 1.72 -5.67 9.05
CA PRO A 349 3.01 -6.14 9.56
C PRO A 349 4.19 -5.23 9.18
N ILE A 350 4.14 -4.54 8.05
CA ILE A 350 5.19 -3.59 7.67
C ILE A 350 5.14 -2.37 8.58
N ALA A 351 3.96 -1.81 8.82
CA ALA A 351 3.81 -0.68 9.73
C ALA A 351 4.16 -1.06 11.18
N GLU A 352 3.89 -2.29 11.61
CA GLU A 352 4.31 -2.78 12.93
C GLU A 352 5.83 -2.81 13.06
N ILE A 353 6.54 -3.40 12.10
CA ILE A 353 8.00 -3.49 12.12
C ILE A 353 8.63 -2.09 12.10
N LEU A 354 8.10 -1.19 11.29
CA LEU A 354 8.56 0.19 11.21
C LEU A 354 8.21 0.99 12.47
N GLY A 355 7.03 0.76 13.04
CA GLY A 355 6.65 1.36 14.33
C GLY A 355 7.60 0.96 15.46
N ARG A 356 7.97 -0.32 15.55
CA ARG A 356 8.98 -0.80 16.51
C ARG A 356 10.34 -0.16 16.29
N MET A 357 10.78 -0.03 15.03
CA MET A 357 12.01 0.67 14.66
C MET A 357 12.02 2.12 15.18
N ILE A 358 10.88 2.82 15.08
CA ILE A 358 10.76 4.19 15.60
C ILE A 358 10.75 4.19 17.14
N ILE A 359 10.06 3.26 17.79
CA ILE A 359 10.09 3.14 19.26
C ILE A 359 11.52 2.90 19.75
N ASP A 360 12.27 2.00 19.13
CA ASP A 360 13.68 1.75 19.46
C ASP A 360 14.54 3.03 19.33
N ALA A 361 14.22 3.90 18.37
CA ALA A 361 14.92 5.17 18.21
C ALA A 361 14.47 6.24 19.23
N LEU A 362 13.19 6.22 19.64
CA LEU A 362 12.65 7.12 20.67
C LEU A 362 13.17 6.80 22.08
N GLU A 363 13.62 5.58 22.32
CA GLU A 363 14.16 5.08 23.60
C GLU A 363 15.67 5.30 23.76
N GLN A 364 16.38 5.73 22.72
CA GLN A 364 17.81 6.06 22.73
C GLN A 364 18.05 7.50 23.19
#